data_593a575db5d56045ce2ee252ed2d2914
#
_entry.id   593a575db5d56045ce2ee252ed2d2914
#
_cell.length_a   1.000
_cell.length_b   1.000
_cell.length_c   1.000
_cell.angle_alpha   90.00
_cell.angle_beta   90.00
_cell.angle_gamma   90.00
#
_symmetry.space_group_name_H-M   'P 1'
#
loop_
_entity.id
_entity.type
_entity.pdbx_description
1 polymer ?
#
loop_
_entity_poly.entity_id
_entity_poly.type
_entity_poly.pdbx_seq_one_letter_code
_entity_poly.pdbx_strand_id
1 'polypeptide(L)'
;EPAAPGAAGAGRFAAHPRVREALERRNDRIARFWLRDPARRAAPVEELAGRRVLIVDAEDTFTAMIGHQLAALGLEVTVRRFDEPYGFEGHDLVVMGPGPGDPRETGHPKIAHLRAAVTRLLDERRPFVAVCLSHQVLATLLGLGLARRETPNQGVQKEIDLFGAYERVGFYNTFAARSADDKLTHPEYGVIAVSRDADTGEVHALRGPGFASMQFHAESVLTEDGVRVLAEALTAVVRSSPGGLLPG
;
A
#
# COMPACT_ATOMS: atom_id res chain seq x y z
N GLU A 1 -22.65 40.83 6.14
CA GLU A 1 -22.09 39.55 5.68
C GLU A 1 -21.76 39.66 4.21
N PRO A 2 -20.50 39.51 3.78
CA PRO A 2 -20.18 39.45 2.38
C PRO A 2 -20.43 38.03 1.87
N ALA A 3 -21.24 37.93 0.78
CA ALA A 3 -21.51 36.70 0.09
C ALA A 3 -20.22 36.06 -0.45
N ALA A 4 -20.08 34.72 -0.25
CA ALA A 4 -18.93 33.94 -0.74
C ALA A 4 -18.82 34.06 -2.30
N PRO A 5 -17.63 34.35 -2.85
CA PRO A 5 -17.45 34.43 -4.29
C PRO A 5 -17.37 33.03 -4.90
N GLY A 6 -18.29 32.71 -5.84
CA GLY A 6 -17.88 31.90 -6.93
C GLY A 6 -18.53 30.58 -7.24
N ALA A 7 -19.80 30.33 -7.00
CA ALA A 7 -20.48 29.18 -7.60
C ALA A 7 -20.82 29.35 -9.11
N ALA A 8 -20.85 30.56 -9.61
CA ALA A 8 -21.23 30.86 -11.00
C ALA A 8 -20.11 30.66 -12.05
N GLY A 9 -18.85 30.57 -11.63
CA GLY A 9 -17.69 30.40 -12.52
C GLY A 9 -17.34 28.97 -12.88
N ALA A 10 -17.56 28.03 -11.97
CA ALA A 10 -17.15 26.63 -12.14
C ALA A 10 -17.93 25.92 -13.28
N GLY A 11 -19.21 26.23 -13.48
CA GLY A 11 -20.02 25.60 -14.52
C GLY A 11 -19.61 25.97 -15.95
N ARG A 12 -19.05 27.15 -16.17
CA ARG A 12 -18.62 27.60 -17.51
C ARG A 12 -17.38 26.87 -18.02
N PHE A 13 -16.48 26.47 -17.13
CA PHE A 13 -15.26 25.77 -17.50
C PHE A 13 -15.47 24.26 -17.66
N ALA A 14 -16.38 23.65 -16.89
CA ALA A 14 -16.66 22.21 -16.96
C ALA A 14 -17.16 21.75 -18.35
N ALA A 15 -17.85 22.61 -19.07
CA ALA A 15 -18.34 22.34 -20.43
C ALA A 15 -17.31 22.66 -21.53
N HIS A 16 -16.20 23.32 -21.21
CA HIS A 16 -15.22 23.75 -22.22
C HIS A 16 -14.46 22.56 -22.79
N PRO A 17 -14.35 22.36 -24.13
CA PRO A 17 -13.74 21.18 -24.73
C PRO A 17 -12.29 20.92 -24.26
N ARG A 18 -11.45 21.94 -24.16
CA ARG A 18 -10.07 21.83 -23.66
C ARG A 18 -9.99 21.41 -22.19
N VAL A 19 -10.96 21.83 -21.36
CA VAL A 19 -11.02 21.42 -19.96
C VAL A 19 -11.42 19.95 -19.85
N ARG A 20 -12.41 19.52 -20.64
CA ARG A 20 -12.79 18.10 -20.73
C ARG A 20 -11.62 17.23 -21.17
N GLU A 21 -10.97 17.59 -22.27
CA GLU A 21 -9.80 16.87 -22.77
C GLU A 21 -8.63 16.82 -21.74
N ALA A 22 -8.39 17.90 -21.00
CA ALA A 22 -7.40 17.93 -19.94
C ALA A 22 -7.80 17.03 -18.75
N LEU A 23 -9.09 16.99 -18.38
CA LEU A 23 -9.62 16.11 -17.34
C LEU A 23 -9.58 14.63 -17.78
N GLU A 24 -9.94 14.33 -19.02
CA GLU A 24 -9.83 12.98 -19.59
C GLU A 24 -8.39 12.49 -19.59
N ARG A 25 -7.44 13.28 -20.09
CA ARG A 25 -6.00 12.94 -20.04
C ARG A 25 -5.50 12.74 -18.61
N ARG A 26 -5.94 13.57 -17.66
CA ARG A 26 -5.61 13.40 -16.25
C ARG A 26 -6.18 12.09 -15.71
N ASN A 27 -7.45 11.80 -15.98
CA ASN A 27 -8.13 10.60 -15.51
C ASN A 27 -7.51 9.33 -16.11
N ASP A 28 -7.13 9.36 -17.39
CA ASP A 28 -6.41 8.26 -18.05
C ASP A 28 -5.09 7.91 -17.36
N ARG A 29 -4.45 8.88 -16.70
CA ARG A 29 -3.22 8.65 -15.95
C ARG A 29 -3.47 8.14 -14.53
N ILE A 30 -4.35 8.80 -13.78
CA ILE A 30 -4.54 8.55 -12.35
C ILE A 30 -5.61 7.49 -12.02
N ALA A 31 -6.58 7.28 -12.89
CA ALA A 31 -7.66 6.33 -12.65
C ALA A 31 -7.74 5.23 -13.73
N ARG A 32 -6.65 5.02 -14.45
CA ARG A 32 -6.59 4.12 -15.61
C ARG A 32 -7.15 2.72 -15.34
N PHE A 33 -6.79 2.12 -14.21
CA PHE A 33 -7.29 0.81 -13.82
C PHE A 33 -8.80 0.84 -13.58
N TRP A 34 -9.30 1.85 -12.86
CA TRP A 34 -10.68 1.92 -12.42
C TRP A 34 -11.67 2.30 -13.53
N LEU A 35 -11.23 3.11 -14.50
CA LEU A 35 -12.04 3.56 -15.63
C LEU A 35 -12.09 2.56 -16.79
N ARG A 36 -11.19 1.58 -16.83
CA ARG A 36 -11.23 0.53 -17.86
C ARG A 36 -12.34 -0.47 -17.58
N ASP A 37 -12.83 -1.09 -18.65
CA ASP A 37 -13.69 -2.27 -18.57
C ASP A 37 -13.04 -3.32 -17.64
N PRO A 38 -13.79 -3.87 -16.66
CA PRO A 38 -13.27 -4.90 -15.75
C PRO A 38 -12.54 -6.06 -16.48
N ALA A 39 -13.04 -6.49 -17.63
CA ALA A 39 -12.42 -7.53 -18.45
C ALA A 39 -11.06 -7.12 -19.05
N ARG A 40 -10.70 -5.84 -19.01
CA ARG A 40 -9.49 -5.27 -19.61
C ARG A 40 -8.58 -4.59 -18.58
N ARG A 41 -8.87 -4.74 -17.27
CA ARG A 41 -8.17 -3.97 -16.21
C ARG A 41 -6.73 -4.40 -16.00
N ALA A 42 -6.43 -5.68 -16.05
CA ALA A 42 -5.07 -6.18 -15.96
C ALA A 42 -4.92 -7.52 -16.69
N ALA A 43 -3.69 -7.87 -17.02
CA ALA A 43 -3.32 -9.22 -17.38
C ALA A 43 -2.72 -9.92 -16.15
N PRO A 44 -2.99 -11.21 -15.93
CA PRO A 44 -2.35 -11.98 -14.89
C PRO A 44 -0.83 -11.92 -15.00
N VAL A 45 -0.15 -11.82 -13.86
CA VAL A 45 1.31 -11.90 -13.77
C VAL A 45 1.68 -13.35 -13.50
N GLU A 46 2.54 -13.93 -14.33
CA GLU A 46 2.85 -15.37 -14.32
C GLU A 46 3.27 -15.86 -12.93
N GLU A 47 4.15 -15.13 -12.24
CA GLU A 47 4.62 -15.50 -10.89
C GLU A 47 3.55 -15.38 -9.80
N LEU A 48 2.46 -14.68 -10.06
CA LEU A 48 1.37 -14.43 -9.11
C LEU A 48 0.11 -15.25 -9.42
N ALA A 49 -0.08 -15.63 -10.67
CA ALA A 49 -1.30 -16.29 -11.13
C ALA A 49 -1.56 -17.61 -10.39
N GLY A 50 -2.80 -17.78 -9.91
CA GLY A 50 -3.24 -18.95 -9.15
C GLY A 50 -2.74 -19.02 -7.70
N ARG A 51 -1.91 -18.08 -7.24
CA ARG A 51 -1.51 -18.05 -5.82
C ARG A 51 -2.65 -17.53 -4.95
N ARG A 52 -2.80 -18.15 -3.78
CA ARG A 52 -3.81 -17.78 -2.80
C ARG A 52 -3.29 -16.67 -1.90
N VAL A 53 -4.02 -15.55 -1.86
CA VAL A 53 -3.69 -14.41 -1.02
C VAL A 53 -4.77 -14.14 0.02
N LEU A 54 -4.36 -13.99 1.28
CA LEU A 54 -5.21 -13.50 2.35
C LEU A 54 -5.01 -11.99 2.51
N ILE A 55 -6.09 -11.22 2.49
CA ILE A 55 -6.08 -9.82 2.91
C ILE A 55 -6.68 -9.75 4.31
N VAL A 56 -5.91 -9.23 5.26
CA VAL A 56 -6.39 -8.89 6.60
C VAL A 56 -6.86 -7.45 6.59
N ASP A 57 -8.17 -7.25 6.62
CA ASP A 57 -8.80 -5.94 6.60
C ASP A 57 -8.73 -5.29 8.00
N ALA A 58 -8.10 -4.14 8.09
CA ALA A 58 -8.05 -3.34 9.30
C ALA A 58 -9.10 -2.21 9.32
N GLU A 59 -10.28 -2.46 8.73
CA GLU A 59 -11.44 -1.55 8.67
C GLU A 59 -11.24 -0.36 7.72
N ASP A 60 -10.77 -0.64 6.50
CA ASP A 60 -10.61 0.38 5.48
C ASP A 60 -11.37 0.03 4.19
N THR A 61 -12.07 1.01 3.63
CA THR A 61 -12.76 0.86 2.34
C THR A 61 -11.80 0.59 1.18
N PHE A 62 -10.55 0.99 1.29
CA PHE A 62 -9.49 0.68 0.32
C PHE A 62 -9.16 -0.81 0.25
N THR A 63 -9.47 -1.60 1.28
CA THR A 63 -9.26 -3.06 1.28
C THR A 63 -9.95 -3.74 0.09
N ALA A 64 -11.19 -3.34 -0.24
CA ALA A 64 -11.90 -3.88 -1.41
C ALA A 64 -11.19 -3.53 -2.72
N MET A 65 -10.62 -2.32 -2.83
CA MET A 65 -9.86 -1.89 -3.99
C MET A 65 -8.58 -2.72 -4.17
N ILE A 66 -7.85 -3.01 -3.09
CA ILE A 66 -6.71 -3.93 -3.10
C ILE A 66 -7.15 -5.29 -3.64
N GLY A 67 -8.25 -5.85 -3.11
CA GLY A 67 -8.79 -7.14 -3.56
C GLY A 67 -9.06 -7.19 -5.07
N HIS A 68 -9.64 -6.13 -5.64
CA HIS A 68 -9.87 -6.04 -7.09
C HIS A 68 -8.58 -6.00 -7.90
N GLN A 69 -7.55 -5.28 -7.44
CA GLN A 69 -6.26 -5.25 -8.10
C GLN A 69 -5.56 -6.61 -8.06
N LEU A 70 -5.57 -7.27 -6.89
CA LEU A 70 -4.96 -8.60 -6.73
C LEU A 70 -5.65 -9.65 -7.61
N ALA A 71 -6.99 -9.65 -7.65
CA ALA A 71 -7.73 -10.53 -8.55
C ALA A 71 -7.40 -10.28 -10.03
N ALA A 72 -7.24 -9.02 -10.43
CA ALA A 72 -6.83 -8.65 -11.78
C ALA A 72 -5.40 -9.09 -12.13
N LEU A 73 -4.52 -9.25 -11.13
CA LEU A 73 -3.18 -9.82 -11.28
C LEU A 73 -3.18 -11.36 -11.32
N GLY A 74 -4.34 -11.98 -11.19
CA GLY A 74 -4.50 -13.44 -11.28
C GLY A 74 -4.42 -14.18 -9.95
N LEU A 75 -4.43 -13.48 -8.79
CA LEU A 75 -4.44 -14.13 -7.48
C LEU A 75 -5.85 -14.57 -7.08
N GLU A 76 -5.91 -15.65 -6.28
CA GLU A 76 -7.13 -16.09 -5.59
C GLU A 76 -7.24 -15.36 -4.24
N VAL A 77 -8.18 -14.41 -4.15
CA VAL A 77 -8.26 -13.47 -3.04
C VAL A 77 -9.25 -13.95 -1.98
N THR A 78 -8.80 -14.02 -0.73
CA THR A 78 -9.63 -14.17 0.48
C THR A 78 -9.49 -12.92 1.32
N VAL A 79 -10.60 -12.34 1.77
CA VAL A 79 -10.60 -11.19 2.68
C VAL A 79 -11.15 -11.62 4.02
N ARG A 80 -10.50 -11.23 5.12
CA ARG A 80 -10.98 -11.40 6.49
C ARG A 80 -10.74 -10.12 7.28
N ARG A 81 -11.71 -9.73 8.09
CA ARG A 81 -11.49 -8.63 9.03
C ARG A 81 -10.51 -9.07 10.11
N PHE A 82 -9.80 -8.12 10.69
CA PHE A 82 -8.81 -8.38 11.75
C PHE A 82 -9.40 -9.07 12.97
N ASP A 83 -10.70 -8.86 13.26
CA ASP A 83 -11.46 -9.42 14.39
C ASP A 83 -12.23 -10.71 14.06
N GLU A 84 -12.15 -11.20 12.82
CA GLU A 84 -12.69 -12.50 12.42
C GLU A 84 -11.65 -13.61 12.60
N PRO A 85 -12.07 -14.86 12.78
CA PRO A 85 -11.14 -15.98 12.76
C PRO A 85 -10.49 -16.16 11.39
N TYR A 86 -9.16 -16.21 11.34
CA TYR A 86 -8.39 -16.58 10.17
C TYR A 86 -7.06 -17.24 10.55
N GLY A 87 -6.45 -17.93 9.58
CA GLY A 87 -5.11 -18.48 9.68
C GLY A 87 -4.32 -18.13 8.41
N PHE A 88 -3.00 -18.20 8.50
CA PHE A 88 -2.13 -17.98 7.35
C PHE A 88 -1.90 -19.25 6.53
N GLU A 89 -2.25 -20.40 7.11
CA GLU A 89 -2.13 -21.72 6.48
C GLU A 89 -3.04 -21.78 5.24
N GLY A 90 -2.47 -22.34 4.17
CA GLY A 90 -3.21 -22.44 2.92
C GLY A 90 -3.21 -21.17 2.07
N HIS A 91 -2.49 -20.11 2.48
CA HIS A 91 -2.27 -18.92 1.66
C HIS A 91 -0.77 -18.80 1.32
N ASP A 92 -0.49 -18.45 0.08
CA ASP A 92 0.88 -18.28 -0.43
C ASP A 92 1.43 -16.89 -0.13
N LEU A 93 0.53 -15.93 0.08
CA LEU A 93 0.81 -14.52 0.35
C LEU A 93 -0.18 -13.96 1.36
N VAL A 94 0.25 -12.97 2.15
CA VAL A 94 -0.62 -12.21 3.03
C VAL A 94 -0.50 -10.72 2.71
N VAL A 95 -1.61 -10.02 2.66
CA VAL A 95 -1.65 -8.55 2.64
C VAL A 95 -2.23 -8.08 3.96
N MET A 96 -1.41 -7.40 4.76
CA MET A 96 -1.85 -6.70 5.95
C MET A 96 -2.39 -5.34 5.52
N GLY A 97 -3.69 -5.18 5.59
CA GLY A 97 -4.42 -4.06 5.01
C GLY A 97 -4.24 -2.73 5.72
N PRO A 98 -4.70 -1.65 5.06
CA PRO A 98 -4.79 -0.33 5.66
C PRO A 98 -5.93 -0.27 6.70
N GLY A 99 -5.93 0.79 7.50
CA GLY A 99 -7.00 1.05 8.46
C GLY A 99 -6.84 2.36 9.21
N PRO A 100 -7.90 2.84 9.85
CA PRO A 100 -7.83 3.97 10.75
C PRO A 100 -7.24 3.56 12.11
N GLY A 101 -6.57 4.50 12.77
CA GLY A 101 -6.07 4.33 14.13
C GLY A 101 -4.72 4.98 14.37
N ASP A 102 -4.32 5.00 15.64
CA ASP A 102 -2.98 5.41 16.05
C ASP A 102 -2.12 4.15 16.28
N PRO A 103 -1.12 3.89 15.44
CA PRO A 103 -0.29 2.68 15.55
C PRO A 103 0.57 2.64 16.84
N ARG A 104 0.62 3.73 17.60
CA ARG A 104 1.32 3.82 18.88
C ARG A 104 0.47 3.32 20.05
N GLU A 105 -0.86 3.26 19.86
CA GLU A 105 -1.79 2.75 20.89
C GLU A 105 -1.77 1.22 20.94
N THR A 106 -0.67 0.63 21.40
CA THR A 106 -0.44 -0.82 21.39
C THR A 106 -1.45 -1.61 22.24
N GLY A 107 -2.16 -0.95 23.16
CA GLY A 107 -3.27 -1.54 23.93
C GLY A 107 -4.61 -1.57 23.18
N HIS A 108 -4.76 -0.86 22.07
CA HIS A 108 -5.98 -0.91 21.28
C HIS A 108 -6.11 -2.29 20.60
N PRO A 109 -7.26 -3.00 20.69
CA PRO A 109 -7.41 -4.39 20.22
C PRO A 109 -6.94 -4.59 18.77
N LYS A 110 -7.31 -3.70 17.86
CA LYS A 110 -6.88 -3.76 16.46
C LYS A 110 -5.36 -3.62 16.32
N ILE A 111 -4.75 -2.64 16.98
CA ILE A 111 -3.31 -2.43 16.90
C ILE A 111 -2.55 -3.61 17.52
N ALA A 112 -2.99 -4.12 18.66
CA ALA A 112 -2.42 -5.31 19.28
C ALA A 112 -2.51 -6.52 18.34
N HIS A 113 -3.67 -6.71 17.69
CA HIS A 113 -3.86 -7.79 16.72
C HIS A 113 -2.94 -7.67 15.51
N LEU A 114 -2.88 -6.46 14.88
CA LEU A 114 -2.01 -6.23 13.72
C LEU A 114 -0.53 -6.44 14.08
N ARG A 115 -0.11 -6.00 15.27
CA ARG A 115 1.26 -6.25 15.76
C ARG A 115 1.54 -7.74 15.91
N ALA A 116 0.66 -8.50 16.56
CA ALA A 116 0.80 -9.93 16.73
C ALA A 116 0.83 -10.67 15.37
N ALA A 117 -0.05 -10.29 14.44
CA ALA A 117 -0.11 -10.88 13.11
C ALA A 117 1.17 -10.61 12.30
N VAL A 118 1.65 -9.35 12.28
CA VAL A 118 2.90 -8.98 11.57
C VAL A 118 4.11 -9.64 12.20
N THR A 119 4.20 -9.69 13.54
CA THR A 119 5.28 -10.42 14.24
C THR A 119 5.29 -11.90 13.82
N ARG A 120 4.13 -12.56 13.84
CA ARG A 120 4.02 -13.96 13.42
C ARG A 120 4.45 -14.16 11.96
N LEU A 121 4.08 -13.26 11.04
CA LEU A 121 4.49 -13.33 9.63
C LEU A 121 6.01 -13.19 9.47
N LEU A 122 6.63 -12.30 10.24
CA LEU A 122 8.09 -12.13 10.26
C LEU A 122 8.79 -13.37 10.82
N ASP A 123 8.34 -13.89 11.97
CA ASP A 123 8.95 -15.04 12.66
C ASP A 123 8.82 -16.33 11.84
N GLU A 124 7.65 -16.55 11.23
CA GLU A 124 7.41 -17.69 10.33
C GLU A 124 7.99 -17.48 8.92
N ARG A 125 8.63 -16.33 8.65
CA ARG A 125 9.18 -15.94 7.33
C ARG A 125 8.17 -16.12 6.19
N ARG A 126 6.91 -15.81 6.46
CA ARG A 126 5.84 -15.88 5.46
C ARG A 126 5.88 -14.67 4.54
N PRO A 127 5.63 -14.87 3.23
CA PRO A 127 5.55 -13.78 2.27
C PRO A 127 4.39 -12.84 2.58
N PHE A 128 4.68 -11.53 2.77
CA PHE A 128 3.60 -10.55 3.00
C PHE A 128 3.91 -9.13 2.50
N VAL A 129 2.84 -8.38 2.27
CA VAL A 129 2.87 -6.94 2.02
C VAL A 129 2.05 -6.22 3.09
N ALA A 130 2.56 -5.12 3.64
CA ALA A 130 1.86 -4.30 4.62
C ALA A 130 1.57 -2.90 4.06
N VAL A 131 0.32 -2.42 4.20
CA VAL A 131 -0.15 -1.16 3.61
C VAL A 131 -0.59 -0.18 4.71
N CYS A 132 -0.17 1.07 4.59
CA CYS A 132 -0.56 2.23 5.40
C CYS A 132 -0.43 1.97 6.91
N LEU A 133 -1.52 1.72 7.65
CA LEU A 133 -1.48 1.42 9.09
C LEU A 133 -0.59 0.20 9.39
N SER A 134 -0.72 -0.86 8.61
CA SER A 134 0.09 -2.08 8.79
C SER A 134 1.57 -1.85 8.45
N HIS A 135 1.88 -0.96 7.49
CA HIS A 135 3.26 -0.50 7.25
C HIS A 135 3.83 0.22 8.48
N GLN A 136 3.05 1.09 9.12
CA GLN A 136 3.48 1.80 10.32
C GLN A 136 3.73 0.83 11.48
N VAL A 137 2.87 -0.17 11.64
CA VAL A 137 3.05 -1.25 12.63
C VAL A 137 4.34 -2.02 12.33
N LEU A 138 4.57 -2.46 11.10
CA LEU A 138 5.80 -3.14 10.70
C LEU A 138 7.03 -2.28 10.96
N ALA A 139 7.01 -1.00 10.57
CA ALA A 139 8.11 -0.07 10.78
C ALA A 139 8.50 0.03 12.27
N THR A 140 7.53 0.09 13.18
CA THR A 140 7.81 0.10 14.63
C THR A 140 8.37 -1.24 15.13
N LEU A 141 7.94 -2.38 14.60
CA LEU A 141 8.48 -3.69 14.94
C LEU A 141 9.93 -3.84 14.48
N LEU A 142 10.29 -3.18 13.38
CA LEU A 142 11.67 -3.13 12.86
C LEU A 142 12.55 -2.06 13.57
N GLY A 143 12.02 -1.39 14.59
CA GLY A 143 12.78 -0.43 15.40
C GLY A 143 12.79 1.01 14.85
N LEU A 144 12.03 1.31 13.81
CA LEU A 144 11.92 2.68 13.29
C LEU A 144 11.02 3.53 14.19
N GLY A 145 11.43 4.77 14.43
CA GLY A 145 10.62 5.76 15.15
C GLY A 145 9.40 6.18 14.32
N LEU A 146 8.27 6.38 14.98
CA LEU A 146 7.02 6.84 14.38
C LEU A 146 6.66 8.23 14.91
N ALA A 147 6.46 9.19 14.01
CA ALA A 147 6.09 10.55 14.34
C ALA A 147 4.72 10.93 13.77
N ARG A 148 3.96 11.73 14.52
CA ARG A 148 2.77 12.39 13.99
C ARG A 148 3.20 13.53 13.09
N ARG A 149 2.59 13.64 11.92
CA ARG A 149 2.80 14.74 10.98
C ARG A 149 2.14 16.01 11.50
N GLU A 150 2.77 17.16 11.29
CA GLU A 150 2.14 18.47 11.60
C GLU A 150 0.88 18.65 10.74
N THR A 151 0.96 18.35 9.46
CA THR A 151 -0.16 18.36 8.54
C THR A 151 -0.39 16.94 8.02
N PRO A 152 -1.51 16.29 8.38
CA PRO A 152 -1.87 14.98 7.86
C PRO A 152 -2.04 15.00 6.34
N ASN A 153 -1.63 13.92 5.69
CA ASN A 153 -1.98 13.69 4.29
C ASN A 153 -3.42 13.17 4.24
N GLN A 154 -4.29 13.88 3.51
CA GLN A 154 -5.68 13.51 3.31
C GLN A 154 -5.98 13.52 1.80
N GLY A 155 -5.57 12.46 1.10
CA GLY A 155 -5.67 12.40 -0.35
C GLY A 155 -4.66 13.30 -1.06
N VAL A 156 -3.38 13.21 -0.67
CA VAL A 156 -2.29 13.99 -1.25
C VAL A 156 -1.49 13.12 -2.21
N GLN A 157 -1.39 13.55 -3.48
CA GLN A 157 -0.49 12.93 -4.45
C GLN A 157 0.92 13.52 -4.30
N LYS A 158 1.93 12.65 -4.22
CA LYS A 158 3.35 13.04 -4.20
C LYS A 158 4.14 12.19 -5.20
N GLU A 159 5.17 12.79 -5.75
CA GLU A 159 6.23 12.06 -6.45
C GLU A 159 7.29 11.64 -5.43
N ILE A 160 7.64 10.36 -5.41
CA ILE A 160 8.60 9.77 -4.48
C ILE A 160 9.65 8.96 -5.25
N ASP A 161 10.83 8.82 -4.67
CA ASP A 161 11.78 7.79 -5.09
C ASP A 161 11.40 6.46 -4.42
N LEU A 162 10.88 5.52 -5.21
CA LEU A 162 10.54 4.17 -4.77
C LEU A 162 11.66 3.20 -5.18
N PHE A 163 12.71 3.12 -4.36
CA PHE A 163 13.87 2.27 -4.59
C PHE A 163 14.58 2.51 -5.94
N GLY A 164 14.73 3.77 -6.34
CA GLY A 164 15.40 4.20 -7.59
C GLY A 164 14.45 4.44 -8.76
N ALA A 165 13.14 4.24 -8.60
CA ALA A 165 12.12 4.61 -9.56
C ALA A 165 11.25 5.76 -9.02
N TYR A 166 11.03 6.80 -9.84
CA TYR A 166 10.13 7.88 -9.45
C TYR A 166 8.69 7.50 -9.72
N GLU A 167 7.86 7.51 -8.66
CA GLU A 167 6.46 7.12 -8.70
C GLU A 167 5.57 8.21 -8.12
N ARG A 168 4.41 8.46 -8.74
CA ARG A 168 3.38 9.35 -8.21
C ARG A 168 2.34 8.57 -7.47
N VAL A 169 2.28 8.76 -6.16
CA VAL A 169 1.49 7.93 -5.24
C VAL A 169 0.61 8.76 -4.31
N GLY A 170 -0.52 8.17 -3.91
CA GLY A 170 -1.50 8.79 -3.04
C GLY A 170 -1.30 8.46 -1.57
N PHE A 171 -1.25 9.47 -0.72
CA PHE A 171 -1.07 9.35 0.73
C PHE A 171 -2.33 9.77 1.50
N TYR A 172 -2.62 9.04 2.60
CA TYR A 172 -3.77 9.26 3.51
C TYR A 172 -3.39 9.10 4.98
N ASN A 173 -2.16 9.47 5.35
CA ASN A 173 -1.60 9.16 6.65
C ASN A 173 -1.44 10.37 7.58
N THR A 174 -1.71 10.15 8.87
CA THR A 174 -1.45 11.09 9.97
C THR A 174 -0.08 10.85 10.62
N PHE A 175 0.40 9.61 10.58
CA PHE A 175 1.70 9.21 11.13
C PHE A 175 2.63 8.77 10.02
N ALA A 176 3.93 8.93 10.23
CA ALA A 176 4.97 8.43 9.34
C ALA A 176 6.13 7.85 10.14
N ALA A 177 6.65 6.72 9.69
CA ALA A 177 7.92 6.22 10.20
C ALA A 177 9.08 7.11 9.71
N ARG A 178 10.17 7.13 10.45
CA ARG A 178 11.35 7.95 10.15
C ARG A 178 12.59 7.08 10.05
N SER A 179 13.42 7.36 9.06
CA SER A 179 14.76 6.79 8.89
C SER A 179 15.74 7.85 8.44
N ALA A 180 16.95 7.80 8.97
CA ALA A 180 18.06 8.61 8.48
C ALA A 180 18.73 8.00 7.24
N ASP A 181 18.62 6.67 7.09
CA ASP A 181 19.35 5.88 6.11
C ASP A 181 18.39 5.17 5.14
N ASP A 182 18.90 4.85 3.94
CA ASP A 182 18.18 4.11 2.91
C ASP A 182 18.26 2.59 3.12
N LYS A 183 18.88 2.16 4.21
CA LYS A 183 18.99 0.77 4.64
C LYS A 183 18.91 0.65 6.16
N LEU A 184 18.26 -0.40 6.62
CA LEU A 184 18.21 -0.83 7.99
C LEU A 184 18.76 -2.27 8.07
N THR A 185 19.64 -2.55 9.02
CA THR A 185 20.07 -3.93 9.32
C THR A 185 19.41 -4.39 10.61
N HIS A 186 18.48 -5.33 10.51
CA HIS A 186 17.83 -5.94 11.67
C HIS A 186 18.49 -7.27 12.00
N PRO A 187 18.80 -7.54 13.30
CA PRO A 187 19.55 -8.75 13.69
C PRO A 187 18.84 -10.06 13.28
N GLU A 188 17.51 -10.09 13.30
CA GLU A 188 16.72 -11.29 13.00
C GLU A 188 16.21 -11.34 11.56
N TYR A 189 15.90 -10.18 10.97
CA TYR A 189 15.22 -10.10 9.66
C TYR A 189 16.14 -9.66 8.52
N GLY A 190 17.43 -9.41 8.81
CA GLY A 190 18.45 -9.11 7.80
C GLY A 190 18.44 -7.68 7.31
N VAL A 191 18.90 -7.46 6.08
CA VAL A 191 19.00 -6.13 5.46
C VAL A 191 17.66 -5.75 4.84
N ILE A 192 17.21 -4.55 5.18
CA ILE A 192 15.94 -3.98 4.74
C ILE A 192 16.24 -2.69 3.98
N ALA A 193 15.83 -2.61 2.73
CA ALA A 193 15.88 -1.38 1.95
C ALA A 193 14.77 -0.43 2.39
N VAL A 194 15.09 0.85 2.46
CA VAL A 194 14.18 1.93 2.89
C VAL A 194 14.05 2.94 1.76
N SER A 195 12.85 3.11 1.24
CA SER A 195 12.49 4.26 0.41
C SER A 195 11.98 5.35 1.35
N ARG A 196 12.58 6.52 1.31
CA ARG A 196 12.25 7.64 2.19
C ARG A 196 12.36 8.98 1.49
N ASP A 197 11.74 9.97 2.07
CA ASP A 197 11.95 11.37 1.71
C ASP A 197 13.33 11.82 2.22
N ALA A 198 14.14 12.37 1.32
CA ALA A 198 15.53 12.75 1.64
C ALA A 198 15.63 13.91 2.64
N ASP A 199 14.67 14.84 2.60
CA ASP A 199 14.67 16.04 3.43
C ASP A 199 14.06 15.79 4.82
N THR A 200 12.94 15.04 4.86
CA THR A 200 12.19 14.81 6.09
C THR A 200 12.51 13.49 6.77
N GLY A 201 13.10 12.54 6.06
CA GLY A 201 13.32 11.17 6.53
C GLY A 201 12.04 10.33 6.64
N GLU A 202 10.89 10.82 6.14
CA GLU A 202 9.64 10.04 6.15
C GLU A 202 9.77 8.79 5.28
N VAL A 203 9.49 7.63 5.87
CA VAL A 203 9.59 6.35 5.18
C VAL A 203 8.34 6.15 4.31
N HIS A 204 8.56 5.94 3.02
CA HIS A 204 7.52 5.68 2.04
C HIS A 204 7.26 4.20 1.85
N ALA A 205 8.32 3.39 1.87
CA ALA A 205 8.25 1.95 1.70
C ALA A 205 9.44 1.22 2.34
N LEU A 206 9.24 -0.05 2.67
CA LEU A 206 10.27 -0.96 3.15
C LEU A 206 10.27 -2.21 2.27
N ARG A 207 11.46 -2.80 2.06
CA ARG A 207 11.62 -4.07 1.35
C ARG A 207 12.70 -4.90 2.04
N GLY A 208 12.29 -6.06 2.55
CA GLY A 208 13.17 -7.02 3.23
C GLY A 208 12.99 -8.44 2.69
N PRO A 209 13.71 -9.41 3.24
CA PRO A 209 13.56 -10.82 2.87
C PRO A 209 12.14 -11.33 3.18
N GLY A 210 11.36 -11.65 2.14
CA GLY A 210 10.01 -12.17 2.25
C GLY A 210 8.94 -11.14 2.59
N PHE A 211 9.25 -9.84 2.65
CA PHE A 211 8.24 -8.82 2.87
C PHE A 211 8.50 -7.51 2.12
N ALA A 212 7.42 -6.80 1.85
CA ALA A 212 7.44 -5.40 1.42
C ALA A 212 6.38 -4.61 2.19
N SER A 213 6.52 -3.29 2.21
CA SER A 213 5.46 -2.44 2.75
C SER A 213 5.43 -1.07 2.09
N MET A 214 4.29 -0.40 2.14
CA MET A 214 4.10 0.92 1.58
C MET A 214 3.20 1.78 2.49
N GLN A 215 3.64 3.03 2.73
CA GLN A 215 2.84 4.01 3.45
C GLN A 215 1.72 4.58 2.59
N PHE A 216 1.93 4.65 1.29
CA PHE A 216 0.96 5.10 0.30
C PHE A 216 -0.01 3.99 -0.09
N HIS A 217 -1.06 4.36 -0.80
CA HIS A 217 -2.10 3.46 -1.28
C HIS A 217 -1.92 3.20 -2.78
N ALA A 218 -1.37 2.04 -3.14
CA ALA A 218 -1.21 1.62 -4.53
C ALA A 218 -2.56 1.47 -5.25
N GLU A 219 -3.60 1.12 -4.50
CA GLU A 219 -4.97 0.96 -4.99
C GLU A 219 -5.72 2.29 -5.22
N SER A 220 -5.22 3.39 -4.65
CA SER A 220 -5.86 4.69 -4.79
C SER A 220 -5.83 5.20 -6.22
N VAL A 221 -6.89 5.90 -6.62
CA VAL A 221 -6.94 6.65 -7.88
C VAL A 221 -5.86 7.73 -8.00
N LEU A 222 -5.27 8.15 -6.87
CA LEU A 222 -4.16 9.12 -6.83
C LEU A 222 -2.80 8.48 -7.11
N THR A 223 -2.70 7.13 -7.12
CA THR A 223 -1.46 6.43 -7.47
C THR A 223 -1.48 6.12 -8.97
N GLU A 224 -0.52 6.70 -9.68
CA GLU A 224 -0.32 6.40 -11.11
C GLU A 224 0.23 4.98 -11.23
N ASP A 225 -0.40 4.16 -12.10
CA ASP A 225 -0.01 2.76 -12.36
C ASP A 225 0.14 1.87 -11.10
N GLY A 226 -0.73 2.08 -10.11
CA GLY A 226 -0.66 1.40 -8.82
C GLY A 226 -0.73 -0.13 -8.90
N VAL A 227 -1.41 -0.67 -9.93
CA VAL A 227 -1.43 -2.13 -10.19
C VAL A 227 -0.04 -2.67 -10.48
N ARG A 228 0.78 -1.95 -11.28
CA ARG A 228 2.17 -2.33 -11.56
C ARG A 228 3.01 -2.25 -10.28
N VAL A 229 2.90 -1.15 -9.53
CA VAL A 229 3.62 -0.97 -8.25
C VAL A 229 3.31 -2.12 -7.28
N LEU A 230 2.02 -2.50 -7.18
CA LEU A 230 1.59 -3.60 -6.33
C LEU A 230 2.13 -4.96 -6.85
N ALA A 231 2.06 -5.20 -8.16
CA ALA A 231 2.58 -6.41 -8.79
C ALA A 231 4.09 -6.58 -8.55
N GLU A 232 4.87 -5.50 -8.72
CA GLU A 232 6.32 -5.51 -8.48
C GLU A 232 6.65 -5.79 -7.00
N ALA A 233 5.90 -5.18 -6.05
CA ALA A 233 6.08 -5.45 -4.64
C ALA A 233 5.79 -6.93 -4.30
N LEU A 234 4.69 -7.48 -4.79
CA LEU A 234 4.31 -8.88 -4.55
C LEU A 234 5.29 -9.87 -5.20
N THR A 235 5.70 -9.61 -6.43
CA THR A 235 6.69 -10.45 -7.13
C THR A 235 8.04 -10.43 -6.40
N ALA A 236 8.49 -9.26 -5.94
CA ALA A 236 9.71 -9.16 -5.15
C ALA A 236 9.65 -9.96 -3.85
N VAL A 237 8.51 -9.92 -3.16
CA VAL A 237 8.26 -10.69 -1.94
C VAL A 237 8.29 -12.19 -2.21
N VAL A 238 7.61 -12.67 -3.26
CA VAL A 238 7.62 -14.08 -3.65
C VAL A 238 9.03 -14.56 -3.97
N ARG A 239 9.79 -13.81 -4.75
CA ARG A 239 11.17 -14.17 -5.14
C ARG A 239 12.15 -14.16 -3.97
N SER A 240 11.97 -13.28 -3.00
CA SER A 240 12.86 -13.16 -1.82
C SER A 240 12.50 -14.12 -0.68
N SER A 241 11.41 -14.87 -0.79
CA SER A 241 10.97 -15.80 0.24
C SER A 241 11.78 -17.10 0.22
N PRO A 242 12.13 -17.71 1.37
CA PRO A 242 12.92 -18.94 1.45
C PRO A 242 12.31 -20.15 0.71
N GLY A 243 11.02 -20.13 0.41
CA GLY A 243 10.29 -21.13 -0.39
C GLY A 243 10.02 -20.73 -1.85
N GLY A 244 10.54 -19.58 -2.29
CA GLY A 244 10.23 -18.98 -3.60
C GLY A 244 10.92 -19.62 -4.81
N LEU A 245 11.74 -20.63 -4.61
CA LEU A 245 12.44 -21.39 -5.65
C LEU A 245 11.90 -22.84 -5.71
N LEU A 246 10.67 -23.01 -6.19
CA LEU A 246 10.27 -24.29 -6.79
C LEU A 246 9.93 -24.04 -8.26
N PRO A 247 10.85 -24.36 -9.20
CA PRO A 247 10.42 -24.64 -10.55
C PRO A 247 9.67 -25.97 -10.52
N GLY A 248 8.41 -25.96 -10.97
CA GLY A 248 7.72 -27.17 -11.39
C GLY A 248 8.28 -27.68 -12.69
#